data_eb9fa2fab735ef8473764c109339b19c
#
_entry.id   eb9fa2fab735ef8473764c109339b19c
#
_cell.length_a   1.000
_cell.length_b   1.000
_cell.length_c   1.000
_cell.angle_alpha   90.00
_cell.angle_beta   90.00
_cell.angle_gamma   90.00
#
_symmetry.space_group_name_H-M   'P 1'
#
loop_
_entity.id
_entity.type
_entity.pdbx_description
1 polymer ?
#
loop_
_entity_poly.entity_id
_entity_poly.type
_entity_poly.pdbx_seq_one_letter_code
_entity_poly.pdbx_strand_id
1 'polypeptide(L)'
;MTGKVISLGQVIVDLTMNVDAVPRAGEDVFAGNVQMQVGASFNTLYAVRRMGVKASHAGVIGTGPWASQILQTLENQGIQHIGKRDAVRDSGFCVALTDANAE
;
A
#
# COMPACT_ATOMS: atom_id res chain seq x y z
N MET A 1 15.01 -22.74 -1.10
CA MET A 1 14.99 -22.24 0.28
C MET A 1 13.70 -22.66 0.94
N THR A 2 13.77 -23.28 2.10
CA THR A 2 12.60 -23.63 2.88
C THR A 2 12.34 -22.54 3.92
N GLY A 3 11.13 -22.41 4.33
CA GLY A 3 10.72 -21.39 5.27
C GLY A 3 9.76 -20.38 4.66
N LYS A 4 9.25 -19.54 5.52
CA LYS A 4 8.23 -18.56 5.16
C LYS A 4 8.39 -17.31 6.02
N VAL A 5 8.22 -16.15 5.42
CA VAL A 5 8.18 -14.88 6.14
C VAL A 5 6.72 -14.45 6.28
N ILE A 6 6.33 -14.11 7.50
CA ILE A 6 4.98 -13.64 7.81
C ILE A 6 5.09 -12.22 8.35
N SER A 7 4.40 -11.28 7.74
CA SER A 7 4.32 -9.90 8.23
C SER A 7 3.06 -9.71 9.05
N LEU A 8 3.19 -9.03 10.19
CA LEU A 8 2.09 -8.62 11.04
C LEU A 8 1.81 -7.11 10.94
N GLY A 9 2.58 -6.40 10.11
CA GLY A 9 2.47 -4.97 9.97
C GLY A 9 1.26 -4.53 9.16
N GLN A 10 1.28 -3.26 8.76
CA GLN A 10 0.23 -2.69 7.93
C GLN A 10 0.57 -2.80 6.46
N VAL A 11 -0.45 -3.04 5.64
CA VAL A 11 -0.39 -2.86 4.20
C VAL A 11 -1.42 -1.80 3.84
N ILE A 12 -0.99 -0.77 3.16
CA ILE A 12 -1.83 0.38 2.81
C ILE A 12 -1.66 0.72 1.33
N VAL A 13 -2.55 1.58 0.83
CA VAL A 13 -2.41 2.14 -0.51
C VAL A 13 -1.74 3.50 -0.40
N ASP A 14 -0.70 3.73 -1.18
CA ASP A 14 -0.02 5.02 -1.28
C ASP A 14 -0.45 5.72 -2.56
N LEU A 15 -1.00 6.94 -2.41
CA LEU A 15 -1.29 7.84 -3.51
C LEU A 15 -0.20 8.91 -3.53
N THR A 16 0.63 8.90 -4.57
CA THR A 16 1.68 9.90 -4.73
C THR A 16 1.32 10.86 -5.84
N MET A 17 1.50 12.15 -5.59
CA MET A 17 1.09 13.20 -6.49
C MET A 17 2.17 14.27 -6.57
N ASN A 18 2.48 14.70 -7.78
CA ASN A 18 3.37 15.85 -7.96
C ASN A 18 2.53 17.12 -8.07
N VAL A 19 2.89 18.11 -7.28
CA VAL A 19 2.23 19.43 -7.29
C VAL A 19 3.31 20.51 -7.41
N ASP A 20 2.95 21.68 -7.92
CA ASP A 20 3.91 22.80 -7.98
C ASP A 20 4.23 23.31 -6.58
N ALA A 21 3.22 23.39 -5.74
CA ALA A 21 3.36 23.77 -4.34
C ALA A 21 2.25 23.10 -3.54
N VAL A 22 2.55 22.76 -2.29
CA VAL A 22 1.54 22.23 -1.38
C VAL A 22 0.47 23.30 -1.15
N PRO A 23 -0.82 23.01 -1.36
CA PRO A 23 -1.85 24.03 -1.22
C PRO A 23 -2.02 24.47 0.23
N ARG A 24 -2.34 25.74 0.40
CA ARG A 24 -2.72 26.27 1.70
C ARG A 24 -4.19 25.91 1.95
N ALA A 25 -4.62 26.12 3.19
CA ALA A 25 -6.02 25.90 3.55
C ALA A 25 -6.95 26.68 2.62
N GLY A 26 -7.94 25.99 2.07
CA GLY A 26 -8.92 26.58 1.16
C GLY A 26 -8.48 26.72 -0.29
N GLU A 27 -7.25 26.34 -0.62
CA GLU A 27 -6.75 26.36 -1.99
C GLU A 27 -6.86 25.00 -2.68
N ASP A 28 -7.03 25.01 -3.97
CA ASP A 28 -6.99 23.82 -4.82
C ASP A 28 -5.76 23.88 -5.70
N VAL A 29 -5.14 22.71 -5.93
CA VAL A 29 -4.06 22.59 -6.92
C VAL A 29 -4.31 21.40 -7.80
N PHE A 30 -3.86 21.46 -9.05
CA PHE A 30 -3.84 20.29 -9.91
C PHE A 30 -2.60 19.48 -9.65
N ALA A 31 -2.78 18.17 -9.51
CA ALA A 31 -1.67 17.24 -9.42
C ALA A 31 -1.32 16.72 -10.80
N GLY A 32 -0.04 16.78 -11.15
CA GLY A 32 0.49 16.03 -12.28
C GLY A 32 0.93 14.67 -11.78
N ASN A 33 1.12 13.72 -12.64
CA ASN A 33 1.73 12.42 -12.36
C ASN A 33 1.25 11.79 -11.05
N VAL A 34 -0.01 11.37 -11.03
CA VAL A 34 -0.62 10.68 -9.89
C VAL A 34 -0.33 9.19 -10.02
N GLN A 35 0.18 8.57 -8.95
CA GLN A 35 0.42 7.15 -8.90
C GLN A 35 -0.25 6.53 -7.69
N MET A 36 -0.72 5.31 -7.84
CA MET A 36 -1.31 4.53 -6.77
C MET A 36 -0.56 3.21 -6.63
N GLN A 37 -0.01 2.96 -5.46
CA GLN A 37 0.77 1.76 -5.18
C GLN A 37 0.42 1.21 -3.82
N VAL A 38 0.55 -0.10 -3.68
CA VAL A 38 0.44 -0.74 -2.38
C VAL A 38 1.80 -0.67 -1.71
N GLY A 39 1.82 -0.28 -0.45
CA GLY A 39 3.07 -0.01 0.26
C GLY A 39 3.07 -0.49 1.70
N ALA A 40 3.89 0.15 2.53
CA ALA A 40 4.18 -0.22 3.91
C ALA A 40 4.78 -1.63 3.98
N SER A 41 4.25 -2.52 4.81
CA SER A 41 4.79 -3.89 4.95
C SER A 41 4.78 -4.69 3.65
N PHE A 42 3.98 -4.29 2.66
CA PHE A 42 4.00 -4.93 1.34
C PHE A 42 5.40 -4.92 0.74
N ASN A 43 6.14 -3.82 0.91
CA ASN A 43 7.49 -3.70 0.32
C ASN A 43 8.43 -4.80 0.82
N THR A 44 8.34 -5.14 2.10
CA THR A 44 9.12 -6.23 2.67
C THR A 44 8.70 -7.58 2.07
N LEU A 45 7.41 -7.83 2.01
CA LEU A 45 6.88 -9.09 1.48
C LEU A 45 7.19 -9.25 -0.01
N TYR A 46 7.12 -8.16 -0.76
CA TYR A 46 7.50 -8.14 -2.16
C TYR A 46 8.97 -8.54 -2.34
N ALA A 47 9.87 -7.94 -1.55
CA ALA A 47 11.29 -8.25 -1.59
C ALA A 47 11.55 -9.73 -1.26
N VAL A 48 10.86 -10.25 -0.24
CA VAL A 48 10.96 -11.66 0.15
C VAL A 48 10.56 -12.57 -1.02
N ARG A 49 9.45 -12.26 -1.68
CA ARG A 49 9.01 -13.05 -2.83
C ARG A 49 9.99 -12.99 -3.99
N ARG A 50 10.58 -11.81 -4.24
CA ARG A 50 11.58 -11.66 -5.30
C ARG A 50 12.83 -12.50 -5.02
N MET A 51 13.10 -12.85 -3.77
CA MET A 51 14.20 -13.74 -3.38
C MET A 51 13.81 -15.22 -3.44
N GLY A 52 12.60 -15.54 -3.89
CA GLY A 52 12.14 -16.92 -4.01
C GLY A 52 11.65 -17.54 -2.70
N VAL A 53 11.40 -16.74 -1.68
CA VAL A 53 10.93 -17.19 -0.37
C VAL A 53 9.42 -17.00 -0.29
N LYS A 54 8.73 -17.92 0.37
CA LYS A 54 7.29 -17.80 0.61
C LYS A 54 7.02 -16.65 1.57
N ALA A 55 5.96 -15.89 1.28
CA ALA A 55 5.56 -14.74 2.09
C ALA A 55 4.06 -14.74 2.32
N SER A 56 3.67 -14.36 3.52
CA SER A 56 2.26 -14.21 3.89
C SER A 56 2.07 -12.94 4.70
N HIS A 57 0.89 -12.36 4.60
CA HIS A 57 0.49 -11.20 5.39
C HIS A 57 -0.58 -11.62 6.39
N ALA A 58 -0.33 -11.36 7.68
CA ALA A 58 -1.23 -11.73 8.76
C ALA A 58 -1.89 -10.51 9.43
N GLY A 59 -1.55 -9.29 9.01
CA GLY A 59 -2.21 -8.09 9.51
C GLY A 59 -3.64 -7.99 9.01
N VAL A 60 -4.43 -7.16 9.69
CA VAL A 60 -5.84 -6.96 9.32
C VAL A 60 -5.92 -6.22 7.99
N ILE A 61 -6.77 -6.70 7.10
CA ILE A 61 -7.16 -5.99 5.88
C ILE A 61 -8.65 -5.69 5.97
N GLY A 62 -9.02 -4.47 5.60
CA GLY A 62 -10.40 -4.01 5.68
C GLY A 62 -11.28 -4.55 4.55
N THR A 63 -12.39 -3.88 4.35
CA THR A 63 -13.37 -4.18 3.30
C THR A 63 -13.73 -2.88 2.60
N GLY A 64 -13.54 -2.82 1.29
CA GLY A 64 -13.79 -1.63 0.51
C GLY A 64 -12.83 -1.53 -0.67
N PRO A 65 -12.86 -0.40 -1.41
CA PRO A 65 -12.03 -0.23 -2.61
C PRO A 65 -10.52 -0.34 -2.34
N TRP A 66 -10.03 0.24 -1.26
CA TRP A 66 -8.61 0.17 -0.92
C TRP A 66 -8.20 -1.24 -0.55
N ALA A 67 -9.02 -1.93 0.25
CA ALA A 67 -8.79 -3.32 0.62
C ALA A 67 -8.78 -4.22 -0.62
N SER A 68 -9.68 -4.00 -1.56
CA SER A 68 -9.73 -4.77 -2.80
C SER A 68 -8.46 -4.60 -3.62
N GLN A 69 -7.95 -3.37 -3.71
CA GLN A 69 -6.69 -3.09 -4.39
C GLN A 69 -5.52 -3.82 -3.72
N ILE A 70 -5.48 -3.79 -2.40
CA ILE A 70 -4.44 -4.47 -1.61
C ILE A 70 -4.49 -5.97 -1.86
N LEU A 71 -5.67 -6.58 -1.74
CA LEU A 71 -5.82 -8.03 -1.92
C LEU A 71 -5.41 -8.48 -3.31
N GLN A 72 -5.80 -7.70 -4.33
CA GLN A 72 -5.43 -8.01 -5.70
C GLN A 72 -3.91 -7.96 -5.90
N THR A 73 -3.26 -6.95 -5.32
CA THR A 73 -1.81 -6.79 -5.41
C THR A 73 -1.08 -7.93 -4.70
N LEU A 74 -1.53 -8.32 -3.51
CA LEU A 74 -0.96 -9.45 -2.78
C LEU A 74 -1.09 -10.74 -3.61
N GLU A 75 -2.26 -10.99 -4.16
CA GLU A 75 -2.49 -12.17 -4.99
C GLU A 75 -1.59 -12.19 -6.21
N ASN A 76 -1.45 -11.06 -6.91
CA ASN A 76 -0.61 -10.95 -8.09
C ASN A 76 0.86 -11.26 -7.79
N GLN A 77 1.31 -11.01 -6.57
CA GLN A 77 2.68 -11.26 -6.15
C GLN A 77 2.86 -12.60 -5.43
N GLY A 78 1.81 -13.42 -5.37
CA GLY A 78 1.88 -14.70 -4.70
C GLY A 78 2.05 -14.60 -3.19
N ILE A 79 1.55 -13.53 -2.59
CA ILE A 79 1.59 -13.31 -1.14
C ILE A 79 0.20 -13.65 -0.59
N GLN A 80 0.15 -14.66 0.27
CA GLN A 80 -1.12 -15.10 0.84
C GLN A 80 -1.53 -14.19 2.00
N HIS A 81 -2.79 -13.77 2.02
CA HIS A 81 -3.36 -13.11 3.20
C HIS A 81 -3.95 -14.17 4.13
N ILE A 82 -3.40 -14.27 5.33
CA ILE A 82 -3.80 -15.25 6.34
C ILE A 82 -4.38 -14.59 7.59
N GLY A 83 -4.48 -13.27 7.61
CA GLY A 83 -5.00 -12.51 8.74
C GLY A 83 -6.50 -12.30 8.66
N LYS A 84 -7.00 -11.53 9.61
CA LYS A 84 -8.41 -11.19 9.68
C LYS A 84 -8.78 -10.10 8.69
N ARG A 85 -10.06 -10.02 8.37
CA ARG A 85 -10.66 -8.93 7.62
C ARG A 85 -11.52 -8.10 8.56
N ASP A 86 -11.42 -6.77 8.44
CA ASP A 86 -12.36 -5.87 9.11
C ASP A 86 -13.57 -5.75 8.19
N ALA A 87 -14.74 -6.19 8.65
CA ALA A 87 -15.95 -6.22 7.84
C ALA A 87 -16.62 -4.85 7.73
N VAL A 88 -16.20 -3.87 8.54
CA VAL A 88 -16.86 -2.57 8.64
C VAL A 88 -16.02 -1.47 8.01
N ARG A 89 -14.70 -1.51 8.17
CA ARG A 89 -13.79 -0.44 7.75
C ARG A 89 -12.97 -0.88 6.56
N ASP A 90 -12.68 0.08 5.69
CA ASP A 90 -11.71 -0.14 4.62
C ASP A 90 -10.29 -0.10 5.17
N SER A 91 -9.34 -0.58 4.39
CA SER A 91 -7.92 -0.41 4.67
C SER A 91 -7.53 1.04 4.52
N GLY A 92 -6.44 1.44 5.19
CA GLY A 92 -5.95 2.80 5.13
C GLY A 92 -5.28 3.13 3.81
N PHE A 93 -5.20 4.41 3.54
CA PHE A 93 -4.43 4.95 2.42
C PHE A 93 -3.66 6.18 2.89
N CYS A 94 -2.62 6.49 2.16
CA CYS A 94 -1.76 7.64 2.42
C CYS A 94 -1.69 8.50 1.17
N VAL A 95 -1.72 9.81 1.35
CA VAL A 95 -1.49 10.76 0.26
C VAL A 95 -0.14 11.42 0.49
N ALA A 96 0.75 11.33 -0.49
CA ALA A 96 2.05 11.97 -0.45
C ALA A 96 2.13 12.99 -1.58
N LEU A 97 2.33 14.25 -1.21
CA LEU A 97 2.50 15.35 -2.17
C LEU A 97 4.00 15.67 -2.28
N THR A 98 4.50 15.70 -3.50
CA THR A 98 5.87 16.12 -3.76
C THR A 98 5.82 17.43 -4.55
N ASP A 99 6.42 18.48 -4.00
CA ASP A 99 6.42 19.80 -4.63
C ASP A 99 7.59 19.97 -5.60
N ALA A 100 7.73 21.18 -6.16
CA ALA A 100 8.77 21.49 -7.14
C ALA A 100 10.20 21.36 -6.57
N ASN A 101 10.34 21.37 -5.25
CA ASN A 101 11.64 21.20 -4.56
C ASN A 101 11.87 19.74 -4.15
N ALA A 102 11.06 18.81 -4.60
CA ALA A 102 11.09 17.39 -4.25
C ALA A 102 10.83 17.14 -2.75
N GLU A 103 10.02 17.96 -2.14
CA GLU A 103 9.62 17.84 -0.74
C GLU A 103 8.14 17.51 -0.61
#